data_8757875114c7bae7e8a94bdafe2e1d2a
#
_entry.id   8757875114c7bae7e8a94bdafe2e1d2a
#
_cell.length_a   1.000
_cell.length_b   1.000
_cell.length_c   1.000
_cell.angle_alpha   90.00
_cell.angle_beta   90.00
_cell.angle_gamma   90.00
#
_symmetry.space_group_name_H-M   'P 1'
#
loop_
_entity.id
_entity.type
_entity.pdbx_description
1 polymer ?
#
loop_
_entity_poly.entity_id
_entity_poly.type
_entity_poly.pdbx_seq_one_letter_code
_entity_poly.pdbx_strand_id
1 'polypeptide(L)'
;MQKTSGELTDNKIIVKKPKDVGRLYSKSRFGKTIPGNKLVLDLIEGVFLLDEEKLRLFQDGGEIYLQDLVKISARQIPHFEIKYLIFRDLRKRGYAVKLNKEGKEYDFYILKEENNSEESEKVCFISAFSERDVMDINKIKRSIGTASNINGDLWFAIVDEEGDITYYDVSMSDLKGEISEHKFSKTTGILLENRIVIFDKKMAEKLLEKEFYGKPFGNGLQLSMVESLYLLEKKVVDIQDVAKGKSFSPKQFKNLIQKTQSDIDLRFTVFTDLKKRGLIVKTGFKFGAHFRAYTKKPGETHAEYLIHVVDKNFKSTWSEISRAVRLAHSVNKEIFFARVNGIKIDYIKLGRLRP
;
A
#
# COMPACT_ATOMS: atom_id res chain seq x y z
N MET A 1 34.19 20.29 15.24
CA MET A 1 33.01 21.19 15.40
C MET A 1 32.69 21.35 16.88
N GLN A 2 32.31 22.54 17.37
CA GLN A 2 31.93 22.72 18.78
C GLN A 2 30.61 22.01 19.04
N LYS A 3 30.60 21.05 19.99
CA LYS A 3 29.36 20.29 20.35
C LYS A 3 28.39 21.24 21.07
N THR A 4 27.08 21.07 20.77
CA THR A 4 26.01 21.76 21.51
C THR A 4 25.90 21.21 22.92
N SER A 5 25.58 22.04 23.91
CA SER A 5 25.28 21.60 25.28
C SER A 5 23.75 21.61 25.50
N GLY A 6 23.21 20.51 25.99
CA GLY A 6 21.80 20.34 26.36
C GLY A 6 21.66 19.82 27.78
N GLU A 7 20.49 20.03 28.37
CA GLU A 7 20.13 19.56 29.72
C GLU A 7 18.87 18.69 29.62
N LEU A 8 18.89 17.47 30.15
CA LEU A 8 17.78 16.59 30.21
C LEU A 8 16.89 16.92 31.43
N THR A 9 15.66 17.29 31.18
CA THR A 9 14.65 17.62 32.19
C THR A 9 13.30 17.07 31.73
N ASP A 10 12.61 16.30 32.56
CA ASP A 10 11.27 15.75 32.30
C ASP A 10 11.12 15.08 30.90
N ASN A 11 12.05 14.21 30.55
CA ASN A 11 12.12 13.52 29.25
C ASN A 11 12.18 14.44 28.02
N LYS A 12 12.68 15.66 28.19
CA LYS A 12 12.97 16.64 27.14
C LYS A 12 14.37 17.17 27.27
N ILE A 13 14.95 17.55 26.15
CA ILE A 13 16.31 18.10 26.13
C ILE A 13 16.21 19.59 25.84
N ILE A 14 16.72 20.42 26.78
CA ILE A 14 16.67 21.88 26.69
C ILE A 14 18.02 22.41 26.29
N VAL A 15 18.08 23.12 25.15
CA VAL A 15 19.28 23.87 24.70
C VAL A 15 19.05 25.35 24.95
N LYS A 16 19.98 25.97 25.71
CA LYS A 16 19.82 27.36 26.21
C LYS A 16 20.70 28.38 25.46
N LYS A 17 21.82 27.95 24.83
CA LYS A 17 22.75 28.88 24.17
C LYS A 17 22.21 29.35 22.82
N PRO A 18 22.02 30.68 22.61
CA PRO A 18 21.39 31.21 21.37
C PRO A 18 22.10 30.76 20.09
N LYS A 19 23.42 30.68 20.05
CA LYS A 19 24.18 30.19 18.90
C LYS A 19 23.85 28.73 18.56
N ASP A 20 23.68 27.90 19.58
CA ASP A 20 23.31 26.47 19.41
C ASP A 20 21.86 26.31 19.00
N VAL A 21 20.95 27.11 19.56
CA VAL A 21 19.55 27.18 19.14
C VAL A 21 19.47 27.54 17.67
N GLY A 22 20.10 28.58 17.18
CA GLY A 22 20.12 28.98 15.77
C GLY A 22 20.66 27.88 14.86
N ARG A 23 21.74 27.19 15.27
CA ARG A 23 22.31 26.09 14.48
C ARG A 23 21.40 24.89 14.37
N LEU A 24 20.80 24.44 15.47
CA LEU A 24 19.94 23.26 15.50
C LEU A 24 18.54 23.55 14.92
N TYR A 25 17.95 24.68 15.25
CA TYR A 25 16.61 25.02 14.81
C TYR A 25 16.60 25.59 13.37
N SER A 26 17.28 26.72 13.16
CA SER A 26 17.17 27.43 11.88
C SER A 26 17.86 26.71 10.72
N LYS A 27 19.05 26.10 10.96
CA LYS A 27 19.81 25.41 9.90
C LYS A 27 19.43 23.94 9.73
N SER A 28 19.09 23.27 10.83
CA SER A 28 18.90 21.81 10.82
C SER A 28 17.47 21.39 11.17
N ARG A 29 16.58 22.33 11.47
CA ARG A 29 15.15 22.10 11.76
C ARG A 29 14.90 21.07 12.86
N PHE A 30 15.76 20.98 13.89
CA PHE A 30 15.53 20.19 15.08
C PHE A 30 14.65 20.93 16.09
N GLY A 31 13.91 20.17 16.90
CA GLY A 31 13.17 20.64 18.06
C GLY A 31 12.08 21.65 17.80
N LYS A 32 11.69 22.33 18.89
CA LYS A 32 10.71 23.41 18.92
C LYS A 32 11.21 24.53 19.83
N THR A 33 11.15 25.78 19.39
CA THR A 33 11.49 26.95 20.22
C THR A 33 10.42 27.21 21.26
N ILE A 34 10.87 27.64 22.45
CA ILE A 34 10.05 28.08 23.56
C ILE A 34 10.46 29.46 24.04
N PRO A 35 9.63 30.18 24.84
CA PRO A 35 9.97 31.48 25.37
C PRO A 35 11.33 31.51 26.03
N GLY A 36 12.03 32.64 25.91
CA GLY A 36 13.43 32.83 26.41
C GLY A 36 14.48 32.31 25.43
N ASN A 37 14.18 32.21 24.16
CA ASN A 37 15.09 31.76 23.09
C ASN A 37 15.77 30.42 23.38
N LYS A 38 15.00 29.50 23.93
CA LYS A 38 15.44 28.13 24.24
C LYS A 38 14.86 27.17 23.18
N LEU A 39 15.57 26.04 22.95
CA LEU A 39 15.14 24.96 22.08
C LEU A 39 14.85 23.71 22.90
N VAL A 40 13.71 23.11 22.68
CA VAL A 40 13.33 21.81 23.23
C VAL A 40 13.46 20.76 22.15
N LEU A 41 14.30 19.75 22.41
CA LEU A 41 14.45 18.56 21.57
C LEU A 41 13.67 17.39 22.19
N ASP A 42 13.18 16.51 21.34
CA ASP A 42 12.63 15.23 21.76
C ASP A 42 13.76 14.22 22.03
N LEU A 43 13.47 13.15 22.78
CA LEU A 43 14.46 12.13 23.11
C LEU A 43 15.08 11.49 21.85
N ILE A 44 14.29 11.21 20.81
CA ILE A 44 14.80 10.66 19.54
C ILE A 44 15.78 11.63 18.87
N GLU A 45 15.46 12.94 18.85
CA GLU A 45 16.35 13.97 18.32
C GLU A 45 17.66 14.04 19.16
N GLY A 46 17.54 13.88 20.47
CA GLY A 46 18.68 13.86 21.37
C GLY A 46 19.59 12.66 21.14
N VAL A 47 19.03 11.46 21.01
CA VAL A 47 19.80 10.25 20.70
C VAL A 47 20.53 10.42 19.37
N PHE A 48 19.87 10.92 18.33
CA PHE A 48 20.50 11.17 17.05
C PHE A 48 21.64 12.17 17.13
N LEU A 49 21.47 13.27 17.87
CA LEU A 49 22.52 14.30 18.00
C LEU A 49 23.69 13.83 18.87
N LEU A 50 23.49 12.93 19.83
CA LEU A 50 24.57 12.28 20.58
C LEU A 50 25.31 11.25 19.69
N ASP A 51 24.60 10.43 18.92
CA ASP A 51 25.16 9.46 17.98
C ASP A 51 26.02 10.14 16.90
N GLU A 52 25.58 11.30 16.41
CA GLU A 52 26.31 12.13 15.44
C GLU A 52 27.38 13.05 16.11
N GLU A 53 27.64 12.85 17.39
CA GLU A 53 28.59 13.65 18.19
C GLU A 53 28.37 15.18 18.15
N LYS A 54 27.16 15.63 17.90
CA LYS A 54 26.74 17.03 17.78
C LYS A 54 26.24 17.62 19.11
N LEU A 55 25.92 16.77 20.09
CA LEU A 55 25.36 17.12 21.40
C LEU A 55 26.27 16.59 22.54
N ARG A 56 26.37 17.35 23.64
CA ARG A 56 26.72 16.85 24.97
C ARG A 56 25.53 17.07 25.86
N LEU A 57 25.15 16.08 26.61
CA LEU A 57 23.95 16.09 27.42
C LEU A 57 24.27 15.94 28.89
N PHE A 58 23.58 16.71 29.72
CA PHE A 58 23.77 16.73 31.17
C PHE A 58 22.44 16.54 31.88
N GLN A 59 22.47 15.90 33.05
CA GLN A 59 21.35 15.83 33.99
C GLN A 59 21.89 15.95 35.42
N ASP A 60 21.32 16.83 36.20
CA ASP A 60 21.70 17.08 37.60
C ASP A 60 23.24 17.27 37.80
N GLY A 61 23.88 17.90 36.82
CA GLY A 61 25.33 18.17 36.84
C GLY A 61 26.21 17.01 36.30
N GLY A 62 25.64 15.80 36.11
CA GLY A 62 26.32 14.68 35.49
C GLY A 62 26.16 14.61 33.97
N GLU A 63 27.21 14.14 33.27
CA GLU A 63 27.10 13.92 31.81
C GLU A 63 26.40 12.65 31.49
N ILE A 64 25.45 12.69 30.55
CA ILE A 64 24.67 11.51 30.02
C ILE A 64 25.26 11.10 28.68
N TYR A 65 25.58 9.82 28.55
CA TYR A 65 26.12 9.22 27.33
C TYR A 65 25.01 8.60 26.48
N LEU A 66 25.35 8.30 25.22
CA LEU A 66 24.41 7.74 24.22
C LEU A 66 23.64 6.53 24.77
N GLN A 67 24.31 5.55 25.34
CA GLN A 67 23.69 4.34 25.86
C GLN A 67 22.67 4.60 26.99
N ASP A 68 22.89 5.63 27.79
CA ASP A 68 21.97 5.96 28.90
C ASP A 68 20.72 6.68 28.35
N LEU A 69 20.89 7.60 27.40
CA LEU A 69 19.77 8.23 26.74
C LEU A 69 18.94 7.23 25.91
N VAL A 70 19.58 6.24 25.27
CA VAL A 70 18.87 5.13 24.58
C VAL A 70 18.02 4.34 25.56
N LYS A 71 18.55 3.97 26.75
CA LYS A 71 17.78 3.27 27.79
C LYS A 71 16.59 4.09 28.28
N ILE A 72 16.79 5.39 28.51
CA ILE A 72 15.71 6.31 28.90
C ILE A 72 14.65 6.36 27.79
N SER A 73 15.07 6.57 26.55
CA SER A 73 14.18 6.67 25.39
C SER A 73 13.36 5.41 25.15
N ALA A 74 13.98 4.22 25.29
CA ALA A 74 13.30 2.93 25.12
C ALA A 74 12.22 2.70 26.17
N ARG A 75 12.36 3.24 27.39
CA ARG A 75 11.33 3.16 28.44
C ARG A 75 10.18 4.13 28.22
N GLN A 76 10.40 5.24 27.51
CA GLN A 76 9.44 6.33 27.36
C GLN A 76 8.70 6.29 26.02
N ILE A 77 9.29 5.73 24.98
CA ILE A 77 8.76 5.75 23.62
C ILE A 77 8.46 4.31 23.19
N PRO A 78 7.17 3.98 22.96
CA PRO A 78 6.82 2.67 22.41
C PRO A 78 7.49 2.43 21.05
N HIS A 79 8.07 1.24 20.85
CA HIS A 79 8.81 0.86 19.64
C HIS A 79 9.94 1.84 19.29
N PHE A 80 10.68 2.30 20.33
CA PHE A 80 11.73 3.30 20.18
C PHE A 80 12.76 2.92 19.13
N GLU A 81 13.24 1.66 19.14
CA GLU A 81 14.26 1.17 18.20
C GLU A 81 13.83 1.32 16.74
N ILE A 82 12.61 0.92 16.41
CA ILE A 82 12.04 1.03 15.07
C ILE A 82 11.94 2.50 14.64
N LYS A 83 11.39 3.33 15.53
CA LYS A 83 11.24 4.77 15.28
C LYS A 83 12.58 5.47 15.14
N TYR A 84 13.57 5.10 15.96
CA TYR A 84 14.90 5.68 15.89
C TYR A 84 15.62 5.35 14.59
N LEU A 85 15.58 4.09 14.14
CA LEU A 85 16.18 3.68 12.88
C LEU A 85 15.62 4.46 11.70
N ILE A 86 14.29 4.61 11.62
CA ILE A 86 13.60 5.36 10.57
C ILE A 86 13.95 6.86 10.67
N PHE A 87 13.91 7.46 11.87
CA PHE A 87 14.28 8.84 12.08
C PHE A 87 15.72 9.10 11.63
N ARG A 88 16.67 8.24 12.02
CA ARG A 88 18.09 8.33 11.66
C ARG A 88 18.29 8.25 10.15
N ASP A 89 17.65 7.30 9.47
CA ASP A 89 17.78 7.12 8.02
C ASP A 89 17.28 8.37 7.27
N LEU A 90 16.08 8.84 7.60
CA LEU A 90 15.51 10.02 6.97
C LEU A 90 16.33 11.30 7.25
N ARG A 91 16.84 11.45 8.48
CA ARG A 91 17.72 12.57 8.83
C ARG A 91 19.05 12.53 8.07
N LYS A 92 19.64 11.33 7.88
CA LYS A 92 20.88 11.16 7.09
C LYS A 92 20.66 11.44 5.60
N ARG A 93 19.46 11.22 5.10
CA ARG A 93 19.04 11.60 3.72
C ARG A 93 18.73 13.11 3.57
N GLY A 94 18.75 13.87 4.66
CA GLY A 94 18.57 15.33 4.63
C GLY A 94 17.13 15.79 4.94
N TYR A 95 16.19 14.91 5.20
CA TYR A 95 14.83 15.32 5.52
C TYR A 95 14.72 15.99 6.89
N ALA A 96 13.89 17.04 6.96
CA ALA A 96 13.50 17.68 8.21
C ALA A 96 12.36 16.89 8.87
N VAL A 97 12.71 15.83 9.60
CA VAL A 97 11.74 14.94 10.25
C VAL A 97 11.24 15.56 11.55
N LYS A 98 9.92 15.54 11.74
CA LYS A 98 9.25 15.97 12.98
C LYS A 98 8.46 14.82 13.57
N LEU A 99 8.48 14.71 14.91
CA LEU A 99 7.68 13.71 15.61
C LEU A 99 6.22 14.17 15.71
N ASN A 100 5.31 13.24 15.51
CA ASN A 100 3.91 13.43 15.84
C ASN A 100 3.68 13.10 17.32
N LYS A 101 3.37 14.13 18.12
CA LYS A 101 3.11 13.97 19.55
C LYS A 101 1.68 13.56 19.87
N GLU A 102 0.77 13.76 18.92
CA GLU A 102 -0.65 13.40 19.09
C GLU A 102 -0.93 11.92 18.84
N GLY A 103 0.02 11.18 18.30
CA GLY A 103 0.16 9.71 18.35
C GLY A 103 -0.97 8.88 17.72
N LYS A 104 -1.81 9.42 16.83
CA LYS A 104 -3.03 8.71 16.45
C LYS A 104 -2.93 7.83 15.21
N GLU A 105 -2.20 8.22 14.15
CA GLU A 105 -2.21 7.46 12.89
C GLU A 105 -0.86 7.43 12.16
N TYR A 106 0.11 8.27 12.55
CA TYR A 106 1.47 8.32 12.01
C TYR A 106 2.46 8.74 13.10
N ASP A 107 3.70 8.37 12.94
CA ASP A 107 4.77 8.59 13.92
C ASP A 107 5.56 9.87 13.63
N PHE A 108 5.75 10.18 12.35
CA PHE A 108 6.52 11.33 11.88
C PHE A 108 5.80 12.05 10.75
N TYR A 109 6.23 13.28 10.52
CA TYR A 109 5.95 14.00 9.28
C TYR A 109 7.18 14.76 8.80
N ILE A 110 7.26 14.96 7.49
CA ILE A 110 8.23 15.81 6.82
C ILE A 110 7.49 16.85 6.00
N LEU A 111 8.06 18.07 5.96
CA LEU A 111 7.58 19.14 5.09
C LEU A 111 8.35 19.05 3.78
N LYS A 112 7.66 18.87 2.66
CA LYS A 112 8.25 18.90 1.32
C LYS A 112 8.24 20.34 0.83
N GLU A 113 9.41 20.90 0.52
CA GLU A 113 9.52 22.19 -0.17
C GLU A 113 9.14 21.95 -1.64
N GLU A 114 8.01 22.48 -2.10
CA GLU A 114 7.73 22.56 -3.54
C GLU A 114 8.50 23.76 -4.11
N ASN A 115 9.38 23.48 -5.07
CA ASN A 115 10.05 24.52 -5.85
C ASN A 115 8.99 25.34 -6.59
N ASN A 116 8.84 26.62 -6.23
CA ASN A 116 8.14 27.69 -6.98
C ASN A 116 6.61 27.78 -6.94
N SER A 117 5.92 27.44 -5.87
CA SER A 117 4.55 27.95 -5.69
C SER A 117 4.31 28.44 -4.27
N GLU A 118 3.67 29.58 -4.12
CA GLU A 118 3.21 30.14 -2.85
C GLU A 118 2.07 29.34 -2.19
N GLU A 119 1.71 28.18 -2.75
CA GLU A 119 0.64 27.31 -2.29
C GLU A 119 1.17 26.15 -1.46
N SER A 120 0.88 26.20 -0.18
CA SER A 120 0.93 25.14 0.86
C SER A 120 2.05 24.10 0.77
N GLU A 121 2.94 24.14 1.77
CA GLU A 121 3.91 23.07 2.03
C GLU A 121 3.21 21.70 2.05
N LYS A 122 3.55 20.83 1.09
CA LYS A 122 3.00 19.47 1.05
C LYS A 122 3.58 18.66 2.19
N VAL A 123 2.73 18.12 3.05
CA VAL A 123 3.14 17.30 4.18
C VAL A 123 3.21 15.83 3.76
N CYS A 124 4.27 15.13 4.14
CA CYS A 124 4.33 13.68 4.02
C CYS A 124 4.32 13.05 5.42
N PHE A 125 3.34 12.21 5.69
CA PHE A 125 3.19 11.44 6.92
C PHE A 125 3.91 10.12 6.82
N ILE A 126 4.49 9.67 7.94
CA ILE A 126 5.26 8.43 7.99
C ILE A 126 4.82 7.61 9.19
N SER A 127 4.36 6.38 8.94
CA SER A 127 4.07 5.40 9.98
C SER A 127 5.18 4.36 10.03
N ALA A 128 5.64 4.06 11.24
CA ALA A 128 6.76 3.17 11.53
C ALA A 128 6.25 1.78 11.94
N PHE A 129 6.78 0.74 11.33
CA PHE A 129 6.40 -0.65 11.61
C PHE A 129 7.63 -1.55 11.70
N SER A 130 7.56 -2.58 12.54
CA SER A 130 8.40 -3.75 12.44
C SER A 130 7.85 -4.69 11.35
N GLU A 131 8.71 -5.46 10.69
CA GLU A 131 8.27 -6.52 9.78
C GLU A 131 7.37 -7.57 10.45
N ARG A 132 7.45 -7.69 11.78
CA ARG A 132 6.62 -8.58 12.61
C ARG A 132 5.25 -8.01 12.96
N ASP A 133 5.03 -6.72 12.73
CA ASP A 133 3.73 -6.11 12.99
C ASP A 133 2.67 -6.63 12.02
N VAL A 134 1.44 -6.68 12.52
CA VAL A 134 0.30 -7.08 11.71
C VAL A 134 -0.21 -5.88 10.92
N MET A 135 -0.18 -6.00 9.60
CA MET A 135 -0.86 -5.08 8.69
C MET A 135 -2.37 -5.30 8.78
N ASP A 136 -3.11 -4.24 9.08
CA ASP A 136 -4.57 -4.21 9.13
C ASP A 136 -5.09 -3.25 8.06
N ILE A 137 -5.83 -3.78 7.07
CA ILE A 137 -6.31 -3.01 5.92
C ILE A 137 -7.24 -1.86 6.32
N ASN A 138 -7.95 -1.96 7.46
CA ASN A 138 -8.79 -0.89 7.96
C ASN A 138 -7.98 0.26 8.57
N LYS A 139 -6.87 -0.07 9.26
CA LYS A 139 -5.94 0.95 9.75
C LYS A 139 -5.33 1.72 8.57
N ILE A 140 -4.84 0.99 7.56
CA ILE A 140 -4.29 1.61 6.33
C ILE A 140 -5.29 2.57 5.70
N LYS A 141 -6.53 2.13 5.52
CA LYS A 141 -7.58 2.98 4.94
C LYS A 141 -7.82 4.26 5.76
N ARG A 142 -7.81 4.17 7.10
CA ARG A 142 -7.95 5.36 7.96
C ARG A 142 -6.76 6.31 7.81
N SER A 143 -5.54 5.79 7.85
CA SER A 143 -4.32 6.59 7.68
C SER A 143 -4.30 7.32 6.34
N ILE A 144 -4.71 6.65 5.24
CA ILE A 144 -4.87 7.29 3.93
C ILE A 144 -5.91 8.43 4.01
N GLY A 145 -7.06 8.19 4.66
CA GLY A 145 -8.10 9.20 4.83
C GLY A 145 -7.59 10.45 5.57
N THR A 146 -6.84 10.25 6.64
CA THR A 146 -6.23 11.36 7.40
C THR A 146 -5.23 12.15 6.55
N ALA A 147 -4.34 11.48 5.82
CA ALA A 147 -3.39 12.15 4.94
C ALA A 147 -4.09 12.90 3.80
N SER A 148 -5.10 12.29 3.17
CA SER A 148 -5.85 12.89 2.06
C SER A 148 -6.63 14.13 2.46
N ASN A 149 -7.15 14.20 3.70
CA ASN A 149 -7.91 15.35 4.19
C ASN A 149 -7.10 16.66 4.22
N ILE A 150 -5.78 16.57 4.25
CA ILE A 150 -4.86 17.72 4.24
C ILE A 150 -3.93 17.69 3.03
N ASN A 151 -4.35 17.02 1.96
CA ASN A 151 -3.58 16.86 0.71
C ASN A 151 -2.13 16.38 0.92
N GLY A 152 -1.92 15.52 1.92
CA GLY A 152 -0.63 14.96 2.28
C GLY A 152 -0.36 13.60 1.64
N ASP A 153 0.93 13.27 1.48
CA ASP A 153 1.38 11.93 1.12
C ASP A 153 1.45 11.04 2.37
N LEU A 154 1.35 9.73 2.19
CA LEU A 154 1.51 8.75 3.27
C LEU A 154 2.58 7.72 2.90
N TRP A 155 3.60 7.59 3.74
CA TRP A 155 4.61 6.57 3.64
C TRP A 155 4.54 5.60 4.81
N PHE A 156 4.75 4.33 4.51
CA PHE A 156 5.01 3.31 5.52
C PHE A 156 6.48 2.93 5.48
N ALA A 157 7.12 2.93 6.63
CA ALA A 157 8.51 2.53 6.80
C ALA A 157 8.54 1.24 7.63
N ILE A 158 9.01 0.16 7.03
CA ILE A 158 9.07 -1.18 7.63
C ILE A 158 10.51 -1.51 7.92
N VAL A 159 10.81 -1.80 9.17
CA VAL A 159 12.15 -2.19 9.64
C VAL A 159 12.19 -3.70 9.85
N ASP A 160 13.16 -4.38 9.26
CA ASP A 160 13.40 -5.81 9.43
C ASP A 160 14.32 -6.12 10.63
N GLU A 161 14.61 -7.40 10.85
CA GLU A 161 15.44 -7.86 11.99
C GLU A 161 16.90 -7.37 11.92
N GLU A 162 17.41 -7.07 10.72
CA GLU A 162 18.77 -6.57 10.53
C GLU A 162 18.83 -5.03 10.63
N GLY A 163 17.68 -4.38 10.78
CA GLY A 163 17.55 -2.92 10.85
C GLY A 163 17.50 -2.23 9.48
N ASP A 164 17.34 -3.00 8.41
CA ASP A 164 17.12 -2.48 7.08
C ASP A 164 15.70 -1.92 6.92
N ILE A 165 15.58 -0.78 6.22
CA ILE A 165 14.32 -0.07 6.10
C ILE A 165 13.79 -0.16 4.66
N THR A 166 12.56 -0.63 4.52
CA THR A 166 11.82 -0.56 3.26
C THR A 166 10.69 0.45 3.37
N TYR A 167 10.65 1.41 2.42
CA TYR A 167 9.59 2.42 2.36
C TYR A 167 8.56 2.09 1.30
N TYR A 168 7.30 2.39 1.61
CA TYR A 168 6.16 2.25 0.70
C TYR A 168 5.39 3.57 0.61
N ASP A 169 5.08 3.99 -0.62
CA ASP A 169 4.04 4.98 -0.89
C ASP A 169 2.68 4.31 -0.82
N VAL A 170 1.76 4.90 -0.05
CA VAL A 170 0.46 4.30 0.26
C VAL A 170 -0.65 5.27 -0.09
N SER A 171 -1.52 4.87 -1.02
CA SER A 171 -2.60 5.75 -1.50
C SER A 171 -3.85 4.97 -1.92
N MET A 172 -4.96 5.70 -2.07
CA MET A 172 -6.16 5.20 -2.76
C MET A 172 -6.06 5.55 -4.24
N SER A 173 -6.53 4.66 -5.10
CA SER A 173 -6.55 4.90 -6.54
C SER A 173 -7.91 4.62 -7.15
N ASP A 174 -8.28 5.45 -8.12
CA ASP A 174 -9.46 5.24 -8.96
C ASP A 174 -9.00 4.62 -10.29
N LEU A 175 -9.00 3.28 -10.34
CA LEU A 175 -8.56 2.53 -11.51
C LEU A 175 -9.51 2.75 -12.68
N LYS A 176 -8.98 3.07 -13.86
CA LYS A 176 -9.76 3.28 -15.10
C LYS A 176 -9.03 2.67 -16.28
N GLY A 177 -9.81 2.12 -17.21
CA GLY A 177 -9.35 1.61 -18.50
C GLY A 177 -10.13 2.23 -19.65
N GLU A 178 -9.75 1.88 -20.87
CA GLU A 178 -10.30 2.48 -22.10
C GLU A 178 -11.27 1.54 -22.84
N ILE A 179 -11.54 0.34 -22.30
CA ILE A 179 -12.36 -0.67 -23.00
C ILE A 179 -13.83 -0.42 -22.75
N SER A 180 -14.56 -0.19 -23.84
CA SER A 180 -16.01 -0.09 -23.82
C SER A 180 -16.69 -1.46 -23.73
N GLU A 181 -17.83 -1.51 -23.06
CA GLU A 181 -18.66 -2.72 -23.01
C GLU A 181 -19.32 -2.94 -24.36
N HIS A 182 -19.28 -4.18 -24.88
CA HIS A 182 -19.89 -4.56 -26.14
C HIS A 182 -21.12 -5.43 -25.91
N LYS A 183 -22.07 -5.35 -26.82
CA LYS A 183 -23.21 -6.27 -26.87
C LYS A 183 -22.82 -7.53 -27.66
N PHE A 184 -23.00 -8.69 -27.05
CA PHE A 184 -22.73 -9.98 -27.65
C PHE A 184 -24.03 -10.73 -27.88
N SER A 185 -24.07 -11.53 -28.94
CA SER A 185 -25.15 -12.52 -29.15
C SER A 185 -25.00 -13.65 -28.13
N LYS A 186 -26.08 -14.36 -27.88
CA LYS A 186 -26.08 -15.50 -26.97
C LYS A 186 -25.35 -16.70 -27.59
N THR A 187 -24.58 -17.41 -26.79
CA THR A 187 -23.85 -18.62 -27.17
C THR A 187 -23.87 -19.65 -26.05
N THR A 188 -23.47 -20.89 -26.33
CA THR A 188 -23.38 -21.97 -25.37
C THR A 188 -21.93 -22.24 -24.98
N GLY A 189 -21.68 -22.38 -23.68
CA GLY A 189 -20.41 -22.82 -23.11
C GLY A 189 -20.55 -24.17 -22.42
N ILE A 190 -19.58 -25.04 -22.60
CA ILE A 190 -19.55 -26.39 -22.02
C ILE A 190 -18.64 -26.39 -20.80
N LEU A 191 -19.15 -26.86 -19.66
CA LEU A 191 -18.38 -27.05 -18.46
C LEU A 191 -17.44 -28.25 -18.59
N LEU A 192 -16.15 -28.02 -18.49
CA LEU A 192 -15.07 -29.01 -18.38
C LEU A 192 -14.34 -28.79 -17.04
N GLU A 193 -14.71 -29.59 -16.03
CA GLU A 193 -14.17 -29.49 -14.65
C GLU A 193 -14.16 -28.08 -14.07
N ASN A 194 -13.09 -27.33 -14.31
CA ASN A 194 -12.84 -26.00 -13.73
C ASN A 194 -12.73 -24.87 -14.77
N ARG A 195 -13.26 -25.07 -15.97
CA ARG A 195 -13.26 -24.09 -17.07
C ARG A 195 -14.46 -24.28 -17.99
N ILE A 196 -14.80 -23.23 -18.71
CA ILE A 196 -15.85 -23.28 -19.72
C ILE A 196 -15.23 -23.16 -21.10
N VAL A 197 -15.68 -23.99 -22.06
CA VAL A 197 -15.25 -23.91 -23.45
C VAL A 197 -16.41 -23.56 -24.35
N ILE A 198 -16.22 -22.52 -25.16
CA ILE A 198 -17.16 -22.10 -26.22
C ILE A 198 -16.62 -22.61 -27.55
N PHE A 199 -17.35 -23.47 -28.24
CA PHE A 199 -16.97 -24.03 -29.54
C PHE A 199 -17.50 -23.23 -30.74
N ASP A 200 -18.44 -22.29 -30.53
CA ASP A 200 -18.84 -21.32 -31.54
C ASP A 200 -17.70 -20.41 -31.91
N LYS A 201 -17.03 -20.68 -33.03
CA LYS A 201 -15.83 -19.96 -33.51
C LYS A 201 -16.11 -18.46 -33.66
N LYS A 202 -17.24 -18.04 -34.21
CA LYS A 202 -17.54 -16.62 -34.42
C LYS A 202 -17.73 -15.89 -33.12
N MET A 203 -18.35 -16.51 -32.12
CA MET A 203 -18.48 -15.91 -30.79
C MET A 203 -17.17 -15.94 -30.01
N ALA A 204 -16.39 -17.01 -30.11
CA ALA A 204 -15.07 -17.11 -29.52
C ALA A 204 -14.16 -15.97 -29.99
N GLU A 205 -14.08 -15.73 -31.30
CA GLU A 205 -13.34 -14.63 -31.90
C GLU A 205 -13.83 -13.26 -31.40
N LYS A 206 -15.14 -13.00 -31.42
CA LYS A 206 -15.72 -11.72 -30.95
C LYS A 206 -15.42 -11.46 -29.47
N LEU A 207 -15.59 -12.45 -28.59
CA LEU A 207 -15.31 -12.32 -27.16
C LEU A 207 -13.83 -12.04 -26.90
N LEU A 208 -12.95 -12.70 -27.65
CA LEU A 208 -11.50 -12.51 -27.55
C LEU A 208 -11.05 -11.15 -28.08
N GLU A 209 -11.52 -10.73 -29.26
CA GLU A 209 -11.03 -9.52 -29.93
C GLU A 209 -11.61 -8.22 -29.34
N LYS A 210 -12.88 -8.25 -28.88
CA LYS A 210 -13.55 -7.02 -28.41
C LYS A 210 -13.28 -6.71 -26.95
N GLU A 211 -13.31 -7.71 -26.07
CA GLU A 211 -13.12 -7.50 -24.63
C GLU A 211 -12.10 -8.45 -23.99
N PHE A 212 -11.36 -9.17 -24.82
CA PHE A 212 -10.23 -10.01 -24.42
C PHE A 212 -10.58 -11.10 -23.40
N TYR A 213 -11.81 -11.66 -23.47
CA TYR A 213 -12.16 -12.81 -22.63
C TYR A 213 -11.37 -14.06 -23.01
N GLY A 214 -11.15 -14.92 -22.02
CA GLY A 214 -10.62 -16.26 -22.17
C GLY A 214 -9.25 -16.39 -22.83
N LYS A 215 -9.01 -17.57 -23.37
CA LYS A 215 -7.87 -17.94 -24.19
C LYS A 215 -8.30 -18.86 -25.33
N PRO A 216 -7.66 -18.82 -26.52
CA PRO A 216 -7.93 -19.78 -27.58
C PRO A 216 -7.80 -21.24 -27.09
N PHE A 217 -8.72 -22.10 -27.50
CA PHE A 217 -8.75 -23.53 -27.25
C PHE A 217 -9.19 -24.24 -28.53
N GLY A 218 -8.25 -24.72 -29.32
CA GLY A 218 -8.52 -25.15 -30.69
C GLY A 218 -9.15 -24.00 -31.50
N ASN A 219 -10.31 -24.30 -32.13
CA ASN A 219 -11.09 -23.28 -32.84
C ASN A 219 -12.08 -22.53 -31.93
N GLY A 220 -12.05 -22.81 -30.63
CA GLY A 220 -12.96 -22.20 -29.65
C GLY A 220 -12.23 -21.30 -28.65
N LEU A 221 -12.93 -20.99 -27.58
CA LEU A 221 -12.46 -20.12 -26.51
C LEU A 221 -12.66 -20.77 -25.14
N GLN A 222 -11.59 -20.88 -24.37
CA GLN A 222 -11.60 -21.32 -22.99
C GLN A 222 -11.73 -20.11 -22.06
N LEU A 223 -12.75 -20.10 -21.19
CA LEU A 223 -12.99 -19.09 -20.18
C LEU A 223 -12.59 -19.61 -18.77
N SER A 224 -12.12 -18.74 -17.92
CA SER A 224 -12.01 -18.98 -16.48
C SER A 224 -13.39 -18.98 -15.82
N MET A 225 -13.50 -19.58 -14.61
CA MET A 225 -14.77 -19.66 -13.89
C MET A 225 -15.38 -18.28 -13.59
N VAL A 226 -14.54 -17.28 -13.25
CA VAL A 226 -15.03 -15.92 -12.96
C VAL A 226 -15.50 -15.20 -14.22
N GLU A 227 -14.78 -15.33 -15.36
CA GLU A 227 -15.23 -14.80 -16.66
C GLU A 227 -16.54 -15.45 -17.08
N SER A 228 -16.66 -16.75 -16.89
CA SER A 228 -17.85 -17.53 -17.24
C SER A 228 -19.07 -17.12 -16.40
N LEU A 229 -18.88 -16.92 -15.08
CA LEU A 229 -19.96 -16.44 -14.21
C LEU A 229 -20.42 -15.04 -14.62
N TYR A 230 -19.48 -14.14 -14.96
CA TYR A 230 -19.81 -12.80 -15.44
C TYR A 230 -20.62 -12.82 -16.73
N LEU A 231 -20.19 -13.62 -17.73
CA LEU A 231 -20.89 -13.74 -19.02
C LEU A 231 -22.25 -14.47 -18.89
N LEU A 232 -22.38 -15.40 -17.94
CA LEU A 232 -23.65 -16.05 -17.61
C LEU A 232 -24.64 -15.06 -16.99
N GLU A 233 -24.20 -14.21 -16.04
CA GLU A 233 -25.05 -13.14 -15.46
C GLU A 233 -25.45 -12.08 -16.51
N LYS A 234 -24.54 -11.77 -17.45
CA LYS A 234 -24.84 -10.90 -18.60
C LYS A 234 -25.72 -11.56 -19.67
N LYS A 235 -26.10 -12.85 -19.49
CA LYS A 235 -26.90 -13.64 -20.43
C LYS A 235 -26.25 -13.78 -21.82
N VAL A 236 -24.94 -13.67 -21.89
CA VAL A 236 -24.15 -13.88 -23.12
C VAL A 236 -23.82 -15.36 -23.32
N VAL A 237 -23.52 -16.10 -22.24
CA VAL A 237 -23.17 -17.52 -22.31
C VAL A 237 -24.12 -18.33 -21.48
N ASP A 238 -24.77 -19.33 -22.10
CA ASP A 238 -25.49 -20.42 -21.40
C ASP A 238 -24.50 -21.53 -21.08
N ILE A 239 -24.32 -21.87 -19.80
CA ILE A 239 -23.35 -22.87 -19.36
C ILE A 239 -24.07 -24.21 -19.19
N GLN A 240 -23.59 -25.25 -19.90
CA GLN A 240 -24.15 -26.60 -19.89
C GLN A 240 -23.21 -27.57 -19.15
N ASP A 241 -23.81 -28.40 -18.31
CA ASP A 241 -23.21 -29.61 -17.74
C ASP A 241 -23.54 -30.78 -18.67
N VAL A 242 -22.57 -31.20 -19.47
CA VAL A 242 -22.77 -32.28 -20.46
C VAL A 242 -23.11 -33.61 -19.77
N ALA A 243 -22.52 -33.87 -18.59
CA ALA A 243 -22.78 -35.11 -17.87
C ALA A 243 -24.24 -35.21 -17.34
N LYS A 244 -24.85 -34.08 -17.05
CA LYS A 244 -26.20 -33.98 -16.50
C LYS A 244 -27.25 -33.52 -17.51
N GLY A 245 -26.87 -33.12 -18.72
CA GLY A 245 -27.74 -32.57 -19.73
C GLY A 245 -28.54 -31.33 -19.32
N LYS A 246 -28.01 -30.52 -18.39
CA LYS A 246 -28.72 -29.38 -17.82
C LYS A 246 -27.87 -28.10 -17.91
N SER A 247 -28.53 -26.95 -18.06
CA SER A 247 -27.92 -25.63 -17.98
C SER A 247 -27.91 -25.12 -16.53
N PHE A 248 -26.92 -24.36 -16.21
CA PHE A 248 -26.79 -23.70 -14.90
C PHE A 248 -27.50 -22.34 -14.87
N SER A 249 -28.25 -22.09 -13.81
CA SER A 249 -28.55 -20.71 -13.42
C SER A 249 -27.29 -20.05 -12.80
N PRO A 250 -27.17 -18.69 -12.79
CA PRO A 250 -26.05 -18.01 -12.17
C PRO A 250 -25.77 -18.44 -10.71
N LYS A 251 -26.86 -18.60 -9.93
CA LYS A 251 -26.75 -19.05 -8.53
C LYS A 251 -26.22 -20.49 -8.41
N GLN A 252 -26.68 -21.39 -9.24
CA GLN A 252 -26.20 -22.79 -9.25
C GLN A 252 -24.73 -22.85 -9.67
N PHE A 253 -24.35 -22.11 -10.71
CA PHE A 253 -22.97 -22.06 -11.19
C PHE A 253 -22.03 -21.44 -10.15
N LYS A 254 -22.43 -20.34 -9.50
CA LYS A 254 -21.69 -19.72 -8.40
C LYS A 254 -21.48 -20.69 -7.22
N ASN A 255 -22.51 -21.42 -6.81
CA ASN A 255 -22.42 -22.44 -5.77
C ASN A 255 -21.47 -23.60 -6.17
N LEU A 256 -21.39 -23.94 -7.44
CA LEU A 256 -20.42 -24.91 -7.93
C LEU A 256 -19.00 -24.41 -7.77
N ILE A 257 -18.71 -23.17 -8.19
CA ILE A 257 -17.40 -22.56 -8.07
C ILE A 257 -16.98 -22.45 -6.61
N GLN A 258 -17.90 -22.10 -5.72
CA GLN A 258 -17.62 -21.87 -4.30
C GLN A 258 -17.08 -23.12 -3.60
N LYS A 259 -17.36 -24.33 -4.10
CA LYS A 259 -16.78 -25.58 -3.55
C LYS A 259 -15.27 -25.68 -3.70
N THR A 260 -14.69 -25.04 -4.71
CA THR A 260 -13.25 -25.06 -5.00
C THR A 260 -12.57 -23.70 -4.80
N GLN A 261 -13.34 -22.61 -4.85
CA GLN A 261 -12.90 -21.25 -4.67
C GLN A 261 -13.82 -20.54 -3.69
N SER A 262 -13.54 -20.68 -2.39
CA SER A 262 -14.39 -20.12 -1.31
C SER A 262 -14.55 -18.61 -1.36
N ASP A 263 -13.59 -17.91 -1.96
CA ASP A 263 -13.52 -16.44 -2.12
C ASP A 263 -14.14 -15.92 -3.43
N ILE A 264 -14.88 -16.77 -4.17
CA ILE A 264 -15.47 -16.40 -5.48
C ILE A 264 -16.35 -15.15 -5.38
N ASP A 265 -17.09 -14.97 -4.30
CA ASP A 265 -17.94 -13.78 -4.11
C ASP A 265 -17.15 -12.48 -4.14
N LEU A 266 -16.03 -12.44 -3.43
CA LEU A 266 -15.13 -11.29 -3.39
C LEU A 266 -14.49 -11.09 -4.77
N ARG A 267 -13.97 -12.15 -5.37
CA ARG A 267 -13.35 -12.10 -6.72
C ARG A 267 -14.33 -11.65 -7.77
N PHE A 268 -15.54 -12.16 -7.74
CA PHE A 268 -16.57 -11.78 -8.70
C PHE A 268 -16.99 -10.32 -8.57
N THR A 269 -17.12 -9.82 -7.33
CA THR A 269 -17.42 -8.42 -7.06
C THR A 269 -16.33 -7.52 -7.64
N VAL A 270 -15.06 -7.83 -7.39
CA VAL A 270 -13.92 -7.05 -7.91
C VAL A 270 -13.82 -7.17 -9.43
N PHE A 271 -13.97 -8.37 -10.00
CA PHE A 271 -13.94 -8.59 -11.44
C PHE A 271 -15.00 -7.74 -12.15
N THR A 272 -16.22 -7.75 -11.63
CA THR A 272 -17.36 -6.98 -12.19
C THR A 272 -17.09 -5.47 -12.14
N ASP A 273 -16.53 -4.96 -11.02
CA ASP A 273 -16.20 -3.55 -10.89
C ASP A 273 -15.08 -3.13 -11.85
N LEU A 274 -14.00 -3.92 -11.94
CA LEU A 274 -12.91 -3.65 -12.88
C LEU A 274 -13.38 -3.64 -14.34
N LYS A 275 -14.27 -4.57 -14.71
CA LYS A 275 -14.88 -4.58 -16.05
C LYS A 275 -15.72 -3.33 -16.30
N LYS A 276 -16.54 -2.90 -15.34
CA LYS A 276 -17.33 -1.66 -15.44
C LYS A 276 -16.44 -0.41 -15.58
N ARG A 277 -15.23 -0.44 -15.03
CA ARG A 277 -14.23 0.63 -15.14
C ARG A 277 -13.46 0.61 -16.48
N GLY A 278 -13.83 -0.26 -17.40
CA GLY A 278 -13.19 -0.39 -18.71
C GLY A 278 -11.84 -1.09 -18.72
N LEU A 279 -11.53 -1.88 -17.70
CA LEU A 279 -10.27 -2.64 -17.62
C LEU A 279 -10.41 -4.02 -18.25
N ILE A 280 -9.34 -4.50 -18.86
CA ILE A 280 -9.21 -5.91 -19.25
C ILE A 280 -8.64 -6.68 -18.08
N VAL A 281 -9.39 -7.66 -17.59
CA VAL A 281 -9.05 -8.42 -16.39
C VAL A 281 -8.69 -9.85 -16.76
N LYS A 282 -7.52 -10.29 -16.34
CA LYS A 282 -6.99 -11.65 -16.53
C LYS A 282 -6.50 -12.24 -15.22
N THR A 283 -6.32 -13.56 -15.16
CA THR A 283 -5.71 -14.19 -14.01
C THR A 283 -4.32 -13.63 -13.71
N GLY A 284 -4.07 -13.33 -12.45
CA GLY A 284 -2.78 -12.87 -11.91
C GLY A 284 -1.89 -14.00 -11.38
N PHE A 285 -2.30 -15.27 -11.51
CA PHE A 285 -1.65 -16.43 -10.89
C PHE A 285 -0.13 -16.46 -11.05
N LYS A 286 0.39 -16.16 -12.24
CA LYS A 286 1.85 -16.11 -12.51
C LYS A 286 2.60 -15.07 -11.67
N PHE A 287 1.89 -14.11 -11.12
CA PHE A 287 2.42 -13.00 -10.34
C PHE A 287 1.98 -13.07 -8.86
N GLY A 288 1.48 -14.22 -8.43
CA GLY A 288 0.98 -14.40 -7.06
C GLY A 288 -0.20 -13.50 -6.69
N ALA A 289 -0.93 -12.93 -7.67
CA ALA A 289 -2.10 -12.08 -7.47
C ALA A 289 -3.38 -12.76 -7.98
N HIS A 290 -4.55 -12.28 -7.55
CA HIS A 290 -5.82 -12.80 -8.04
C HIS A 290 -6.05 -12.39 -9.49
N PHE A 291 -5.83 -11.11 -9.80
CA PHE A 291 -5.97 -10.60 -11.16
C PHE A 291 -4.75 -9.78 -11.57
N ARG A 292 -4.55 -9.72 -12.88
CA ARG A 292 -3.80 -8.68 -13.57
C ARG A 292 -4.76 -7.89 -14.44
N ALA A 293 -4.57 -6.59 -14.51
CA ALA A 293 -5.45 -5.74 -15.28
C ALA A 293 -4.65 -4.85 -16.25
N TYR A 294 -5.29 -4.55 -17.39
CA TYR A 294 -4.72 -3.72 -18.45
C TYR A 294 -5.64 -2.53 -18.66
N THR A 295 -5.09 -1.36 -18.84
CA THR A 295 -5.84 -0.14 -19.19
C THR A 295 -6.16 -0.08 -20.66
N LYS A 296 -5.30 -0.65 -21.51
CA LYS A 296 -5.38 -0.71 -22.97
C LYS A 296 -5.33 -2.16 -23.48
N LYS A 297 -5.41 -2.33 -24.80
CA LYS A 297 -5.39 -3.65 -25.43
C LYS A 297 -4.09 -4.42 -25.13
N PRO A 298 -4.17 -5.71 -24.76
CA PRO A 298 -2.99 -6.58 -24.68
C PRO A 298 -2.29 -6.66 -26.03
N GLY A 299 -0.97 -6.44 -26.03
CA GLY A 299 -0.17 -6.32 -27.25
C GLY A 299 0.27 -4.88 -27.54
N GLU A 300 -0.55 -3.89 -27.18
CA GLU A 300 -0.14 -2.48 -27.18
C GLU A 300 0.62 -2.12 -25.89
N THR A 301 0.18 -2.69 -24.76
CA THR A 301 0.83 -2.51 -23.45
C THR A 301 0.94 -3.83 -22.69
N HIS A 302 1.87 -3.89 -21.73
CA HIS A 302 1.87 -4.94 -20.70
C HIS A 302 0.78 -4.63 -19.65
N ALA A 303 0.34 -5.65 -18.90
CA ALA A 303 -0.54 -5.40 -17.74
C ALA A 303 0.14 -4.44 -16.78
N GLU A 304 -0.54 -3.36 -16.43
CA GLU A 304 -0.01 -2.33 -15.54
C GLU A 304 -0.27 -2.70 -14.08
N TYR A 305 -1.40 -3.36 -13.80
CA TYR A 305 -1.87 -3.57 -12.44
C TYR A 305 -1.93 -5.05 -12.04
N LEU A 306 -1.53 -5.32 -10.80
CA LEU A 306 -1.79 -6.57 -10.09
C LEU A 306 -2.79 -6.29 -8.96
N ILE A 307 -3.81 -7.14 -8.85
CA ILE A 307 -4.90 -6.94 -7.90
C ILE A 307 -4.97 -8.13 -6.93
N HIS A 308 -4.74 -7.84 -5.66
CA HIS A 308 -5.07 -8.74 -4.55
C HIS A 308 -6.47 -8.44 -4.04
N VAL A 309 -7.37 -9.40 -4.15
CA VAL A 309 -8.74 -9.28 -3.62
C VAL A 309 -8.72 -9.66 -2.15
N VAL A 310 -9.20 -8.77 -1.30
CA VAL A 310 -9.22 -8.99 0.15
C VAL A 310 -10.57 -8.58 0.75
N ASP A 311 -10.98 -9.25 1.83
CA ASP A 311 -12.17 -8.82 2.55
C ASP A 311 -11.91 -7.56 3.40
N LYS A 312 -12.99 -7.00 3.93
CA LYS A 312 -12.94 -5.77 4.74
C LYS A 312 -12.10 -5.87 6.02
N ASN A 313 -11.89 -7.09 6.54
CA ASN A 313 -11.18 -7.33 7.80
C ASN A 313 -9.80 -7.95 7.57
N PHE A 314 -9.30 -7.90 6.34
CA PHE A 314 -8.04 -8.52 5.97
C PHE A 314 -6.88 -8.04 6.86
N LYS A 315 -6.12 -9.01 7.33
CA LYS A 315 -4.88 -8.82 8.07
C LYS A 315 -3.81 -9.75 7.50
N SER A 316 -2.57 -9.30 7.51
CA SER A 316 -1.41 -10.06 7.03
C SER A 316 -0.15 -9.63 7.78
N THR A 317 0.95 -10.33 7.61
CA THR A 317 2.26 -9.86 8.07
C THR A 317 2.87 -8.89 7.05
N TRP A 318 3.71 -7.96 7.51
CA TRP A 318 4.46 -7.10 6.60
C TRP A 318 5.40 -7.89 5.69
N SER A 319 5.90 -9.04 6.15
CA SER A 319 6.72 -9.94 5.34
C SER A 319 5.98 -10.44 4.09
N GLU A 320 4.71 -10.87 4.22
CA GLU A 320 3.88 -11.30 3.08
C GLU A 320 3.55 -10.14 2.13
N ILE A 321 3.20 -8.98 2.68
CA ILE A 321 2.92 -7.77 1.90
C ILE A 321 4.17 -7.32 1.14
N SER A 322 5.32 -7.28 1.80
CA SER A 322 6.61 -6.92 1.19
C SER A 322 6.98 -7.86 0.05
N ARG A 323 6.70 -9.16 0.19
CA ARG A 323 6.91 -10.14 -0.88
C ARG A 323 6.04 -9.84 -2.10
N ALA A 324 4.75 -9.56 -1.88
CA ALA A 324 3.81 -9.24 -2.96
C ALA A 324 4.21 -7.94 -3.68
N VAL A 325 4.58 -6.88 -2.95
CA VAL A 325 5.02 -5.61 -3.54
C VAL A 325 6.35 -5.76 -4.29
N ARG A 326 7.33 -6.50 -3.73
CA ARG A 326 8.60 -6.79 -4.42
C ARG A 326 8.40 -7.55 -5.72
N LEU A 327 7.52 -8.55 -5.73
CA LEU A 327 7.20 -9.31 -6.93
C LEU A 327 6.57 -8.42 -8.00
N ALA A 328 5.61 -7.57 -7.64
CA ALA A 328 5.00 -6.61 -8.56
C ALA A 328 6.04 -5.65 -9.14
N HIS A 329 6.89 -5.09 -8.28
CA HIS A 329 7.96 -4.16 -8.69
C HIS A 329 8.98 -4.83 -9.64
N SER A 330 9.36 -6.10 -9.40
CA SER A 330 10.33 -6.82 -10.24
C SER A 330 9.83 -7.06 -11.68
N VAL A 331 8.53 -6.98 -11.90
CA VAL A 331 7.89 -7.12 -13.21
C VAL A 331 7.28 -5.80 -13.73
N ASN A 332 7.70 -4.68 -13.18
CA ASN A 332 7.26 -3.33 -13.53
C ASN A 332 5.72 -3.18 -13.50
N LYS A 333 5.09 -3.61 -12.41
CA LYS A 333 3.64 -3.50 -12.20
C LYS A 333 3.33 -2.84 -10.88
N GLU A 334 2.22 -2.12 -10.85
CA GLU A 334 1.66 -1.60 -9.61
C GLU A 334 0.77 -2.65 -8.95
N ILE A 335 0.83 -2.73 -7.62
CA ILE A 335 0.00 -3.65 -6.86
C ILE A 335 -1.07 -2.91 -6.08
N PHE A 336 -2.28 -3.45 -6.13
CA PHE A 336 -3.46 -2.95 -5.43
C PHE A 336 -4.08 -4.03 -4.58
N PHE A 337 -4.45 -3.65 -3.36
CA PHE A 337 -5.31 -4.44 -2.50
C PHE A 337 -6.75 -3.94 -2.67
N ALA A 338 -7.56 -4.73 -3.37
CA ALA A 338 -8.99 -4.46 -3.59
C ALA A 338 -9.76 -4.92 -2.35
N ARG A 339 -9.99 -3.99 -1.41
CA ARG A 339 -10.71 -4.22 -0.18
C ARG A 339 -12.22 -4.18 -0.43
N VAL A 340 -12.88 -5.32 -0.29
CA VAL A 340 -14.32 -5.48 -0.52
C VAL A 340 -15.09 -5.31 0.78
N ASN A 341 -16.04 -4.39 0.79
CA ASN A 341 -16.99 -4.18 1.89
C ASN A 341 -18.42 -4.07 1.33
N GLY A 342 -19.10 -5.20 1.24
CA GLY A 342 -20.36 -5.30 0.52
C GLY A 342 -20.18 -4.98 -0.96
N ILE A 343 -20.85 -3.97 -1.47
CA ILE A 343 -20.75 -3.50 -2.86
C ILE A 343 -19.62 -2.46 -3.06
N LYS A 344 -19.07 -1.90 -1.97
CA LYS A 344 -18.02 -0.89 -2.04
C LYS A 344 -16.66 -1.57 -2.11
N ILE A 345 -15.83 -1.12 -3.04
CA ILE A 345 -14.44 -1.58 -3.21
C ILE A 345 -13.52 -0.38 -3.05
N ASP A 346 -12.53 -0.54 -2.18
CA ASP A 346 -11.44 0.43 -2.01
C ASP A 346 -10.17 -0.17 -2.64
N TYR A 347 -9.60 0.50 -3.64
CA TYR A 347 -8.34 0.08 -4.27
C TYR A 347 -7.17 0.78 -3.59
N ILE A 348 -6.46 0.06 -2.73
CA ILE A 348 -5.33 0.56 -1.96
C ILE A 348 -4.04 0.18 -2.67
N LYS A 349 -3.28 1.18 -3.11
CA LYS A 349 -1.95 1.03 -3.72
C LYS A 349 -0.88 0.94 -2.65
N LEU A 350 0.07 0.04 -2.83
CA LEU A 350 1.33 -0.04 -2.09
C LEU A 350 2.48 -0.03 -3.10
N GLY A 351 3.13 1.11 -3.26
CA GLY A 351 4.27 1.29 -4.16
C GLY A 351 5.59 1.28 -3.39
N ARG A 352 6.60 0.52 -3.85
CA ARG A 352 7.94 0.61 -3.26
C ARG A 352 8.53 1.99 -3.54
N LEU A 353 9.04 2.64 -2.51
CA LEU A 353 9.61 3.98 -2.56
C LEU A 353 11.09 3.94 -2.14
N ARG A 354 11.88 4.83 -2.72
CA ARG A 354 13.23 5.19 -2.25
C ARG A 354 13.20 6.67 -1.92
N PRO A 355 13.16 7.04 -0.63
CA PRO A 355 13.12 8.43 -0.20
C PRO A 355 14.33 9.24 -0.65
#